data_50785bb2ec8baf047c1bb92c37575eb1
#
_entry.id   50785bb2ec8baf047c1bb92c37575eb1
#
_cell.length_a   1.000
_cell.length_b   1.000
_cell.length_c   1.000
_cell.angle_alpha   90.00
_cell.angle_beta   90.00
_cell.angle_gamma   90.00
#
_symmetry.space_group_name_H-M   'P 1'
#
loop_
_entity.id
_entity.type
_entity.pdbx_description
1 polymer ?
#
loop_
_entity_poly.entity_id
_entity_poly.type
_entity_poly.pdbx_seq_one_letter_code
_entity_poly.pdbx_strand_id
1 'polypeptide(L)'
;MNGRILFITHQLSRTGAPIVLLDMMKLCKREGADIDVITMMDGELGEQLHNMGIDYKIMERFYPEKERLLSEWSRYNLVVANTIVTYEAIHVLNGSNIPVIWWLHEGRQYFEYFVSVIPHFSSIGSNIHTYAVSPYVKSVIKDIYECDVAMLHFAVDGYEGEPDEHYKRKRDTVKFLTAGTFSKIKGQDVLAAAIRMLPDEYMKKAEFSFCGNEAAVDEEVYTSVCELEKDYNNVHMLHQLTRQQTIECMEDADCLIVPSRIEPLPTVAIEMMMTGGAVLCTDVCGIAYYVEDGENGYLTNSDNPQRLAESIMRVIEDYGNWEHIGKMGRQTYMEHFSREAVEPDIVQIVEKYMDSSKRIIFIKREIRNFGLFYRPACRRSR
;
A
#
# COMPACT_ATOMS: atom_id res chain seq x y z
N MET A 1 16.62 -9.10 16.18
CA MET A 1 16.03 -7.97 16.95
C MET A 1 15.80 -8.38 18.39
N ASN A 2 16.44 -7.78 19.38
CA ASN A 2 16.15 -8.07 20.78
C ASN A 2 15.40 -6.88 21.39
N GLY A 3 14.14 -7.07 21.81
CA GLY A 3 13.33 -6.04 22.44
C GLY A 3 11.87 -6.15 22.13
N ARG A 4 11.09 -5.21 22.68
CA ARG A 4 9.62 -5.22 22.58
C ARG A 4 9.13 -4.15 21.64
N ILE A 5 8.25 -4.53 20.72
CA ILE A 5 7.61 -3.62 19.76
C ILE A 5 6.11 -3.61 20.05
N LEU A 6 5.54 -2.41 20.14
CA LEU A 6 4.09 -2.22 20.14
C LEU A 6 3.64 -1.84 18.71
N PHE A 7 2.74 -2.63 18.16
CA PHE A 7 2.05 -2.30 16.92
C PHE A 7 0.67 -1.73 17.22
N ILE A 8 0.35 -0.60 16.59
CA ILE A 8 -0.95 0.07 16.73
C ILE A 8 -1.58 0.15 15.35
N THR A 9 -2.80 -0.40 15.20
CA THR A 9 -3.55 -0.37 13.95
C THR A 9 -4.99 0.13 14.17
N HIS A 10 -5.60 0.67 13.12
CA HIS A 10 -7.00 1.13 13.20
C HIS A 10 -8.01 -0.03 13.17
N GLN A 11 -7.66 -1.17 12.57
CA GLN A 11 -8.53 -2.36 12.50
C GLN A 11 -7.73 -3.63 12.17
N LEU A 12 -8.37 -4.79 12.36
CA LEU A 12 -7.85 -6.11 12.00
C LEU A 12 -8.61 -6.75 10.83
N SER A 13 -9.11 -5.96 9.90
CA SER A 13 -9.78 -6.45 8.69
C SER A 13 -8.79 -6.99 7.66
N ARG A 14 -9.28 -7.81 6.72
CA ARG A 14 -8.51 -8.30 5.56
C ARG A 14 -8.42 -7.25 4.44
N THR A 15 -8.02 -6.03 4.78
CA THR A 15 -7.74 -4.96 3.81
C THR A 15 -6.24 -4.66 3.74
N GLY A 16 -5.80 -3.92 2.72
CA GLY A 16 -4.38 -3.76 2.40
C GLY A 16 -3.48 -3.38 3.58
N ALA A 17 -3.73 -2.24 4.24
CA ALA A 17 -2.84 -1.75 5.30
C ALA A 17 -2.73 -2.67 6.53
N PRO A 18 -3.82 -3.29 7.06
CA PRO A 18 -3.71 -4.28 8.13
C PRO A 18 -2.96 -5.55 7.74
N ILE A 19 -3.13 -6.05 6.50
CA ILE A 19 -2.41 -7.25 6.00
C ILE A 19 -0.90 -6.94 5.94
N VAL A 20 -0.53 -5.81 5.37
CA VAL A 20 0.86 -5.37 5.24
C VAL A 20 1.51 -5.20 6.63
N LEU A 21 0.77 -4.67 7.61
CA LEU A 21 1.28 -4.57 8.98
C LEU A 21 1.46 -5.95 9.62
N LEU A 22 0.55 -6.89 9.39
CA LEU A 22 0.67 -8.26 9.87
C LEU A 22 1.93 -8.94 9.32
N ASP A 23 2.29 -8.71 8.06
CA ASP A 23 3.50 -9.28 7.47
C ASP A 23 4.76 -8.65 8.07
N MET A 24 4.74 -7.35 8.38
CA MET A 24 5.81 -6.71 9.17
C MET A 24 5.92 -7.30 10.58
N MET A 25 4.79 -7.61 11.25
CA MET A 25 4.80 -8.29 12.56
C MET A 25 5.42 -9.69 12.47
N LYS A 26 5.06 -10.47 11.43
CA LYS A 26 5.65 -11.79 11.17
C LYS A 26 7.16 -11.70 11.00
N LEU A 27 7.63 -10.73 10.21
CA LEU A 27 9.06 -10.46 10.01
C LEU A 27 9.74 -10.11 11.34
N CYS A 28 9.23 -9.13 12.09
CA CYS A 28 9.84 -8.73 13.37
C CYS A 28 9.89 -9.89 14.37
N LYS A 29 8.84 -10.73 14.43
CA LYS A 29 8.80 -11.91 15.30
C LYS A 29 9.84 -12.97 14.87
N ARG A 30 9.97 -13.24 13.57
CA ARG A 30 10.99 -14.13 13.01
C ARG A 30 12.42 -13.65 13.35
N GLU A 31 12.62 -12.33 13.37
CA GLU A 31 13.88 -11.70 13.75
C GLU A 31 14.08 -11.56 15.27
N GLY A 32 13.18 -12.14 16.09
CA GLY A 32 13.33 -12.29 17.54
C GLY A 32 12.80 -11.13 18.39
N ALA A 33 11.91 -10.29 17.86
CA ALA A 33 11.23 -9.26 18.65
C ALA A 33 10.04 -9.84 19.43
N ASP A 34 9.81 -9.34 20.65
CA ASP A 34 8.57 -9.52 21.38
C ASP A 34 7.53 -8.52 20.88
N ILE A 35 6.33 -8.99 20.57
CA ILE A 35 5.29 -8.16 19.92
C ILE A 35 4.04 -8.10 20.80
N ASP A 36 3.58 -6.88 21.05
CA ASP A 36 2.23 -6.57 21.55
C ASP A 36 1.46 -5.77 20.48
N VAL A 37 0.13 -5.95 20.44
CA VAL A 37 -0.71 -5.28 19.45
C VAL A 37 -1.87 -4.53 20.12
N ILE A 38 -2.15 -3.32 19.65
CA ILE A 38 -3.36 -2.57 19.96
C ILE A 38 -4.08 -2.28 18.64
N THR A 39 -5.38 -2.56 18.62
CA THR A 39 -6.25 -2.21 17.49
C THR A 39 -7.40 -1.32 17.96
N MET A 40 -7.88 -0.42 17.09
CA MET A 40 -9.07 0.37 17.40
C MET A 40 -10.36 -0.42 17.14
N MET A 41 -10.35 -1.33 16.17
CA MET A 41 -11.48 -2.22 15.82
C MET A 41 -10.97 -3.65 15.63
N ASP A 42 -11.80 -4.61 16.05
CA ASP A 42 -11.56 -6.04 15.81
C ASP A 42 -11.74 -6.42 14.32
N GLY A 43 -11.34 -7.64 13.97
CA GLY A 43 -11.50 -8.17 12.62
C GLY A 43 -10.85 -9.53 12.42
N GLU A 44 -10.95 -10.05 11.20
CA GLU A 44 -10.59 -11.42 10.84
C GLU A 44 -9.09 -11.76 11.01
N LEU A 45 -8.22 -10.74 11.05
CA LEU A 45 -6.78 -10.94 11.29
C LEU A 45 -6.47 -11.25 12.76
N GLY A 46 -7.42 -11.02 13.69
CA GLY A 46 -7.27 -11.37 15.10
C GLY A 46 -6.98 -12.84 15.32
N GLU A 47 -7.64 -13.74 14.57
CA GLU A 47 -7.37 -15.18 14.62
C GLU A 47 -5.92 -15.50 14.19
N GLN A 48 -5.41 -14.83 13.17
CA GLN A 48 -4.03 -15.02 12.72
C GLN A 48 -3.01 -14.56 13.77
N LEU A 49 -3.26 -13.43 14.45
CA LEU A 49 -2.43 -12.96 15.55
C LEU A 49 -2.42 -14.00 16.68
N HIS A 50 -3.58 -14.52 17.06
CA HIS A 50 -3.71 -15.55 18.09
C HIS A 50 -2.94 -16.82 17.73
N ASN A 51 -3.04 -17.30 16.49
CA ASN A 51 -2.30 -18.46 15.99
C ASN A 51 -0.78 -18.22 15.98
N MET A 52 -0.34 -16.97 15.89
CA MET A 52 1.07 -16.59 16.05
C MET A 52 1.49 -16.46 17.52
N GLY A 53 0.58 -16.65 18.49
CA GLY A 53 0.82 -16.41 19.91
C GLY A 53 1.05 -14.92 20.22
N ILE A 54 0.34 -14.04 19.53
CA ILE A 54 0.33 -12.60 19.74
C ILE A 54 -1.04 -12.21 20.28
N ASP A 55 -1.08 -11.72 21.52
CA ASP A 55 -2.28 -11.16 22.12
C ASP A 55 -2.45 -9.70 21.66
N TYR A 56 -3.70 -9.28 21.46
CA TYR A 56 -4.01 -7.90 21.14
C TYR A 56 -5.07 -7.32 22.08
N LYS A 57 -5.08 -5.99 22.17
CA LYS A 57 -6.07 -5.24 22.93
C LYS A 57 -6.86 -4.34 21.99
N ILE A 58 -8.18 -4.24 22.21
CA ILE A 58 -9.02 -3.27 21.52
C ILE A 58 -9.04 -1.98 22.33
N MET A 59 -8.74 -0.85 21.65
CA MET A 59 -8.74 0.48 22.26
C MET A 59 -9.15 1.50 21.21
N GLU A 60 -10.39 1.96 21.27
CA GLU A 60 -10.96 2.88 20.27
C GLU A 60 -10.39 4.30 20.36
N ARG A 61 -10.00 4.75 21.56
CA ARG A 61 -9.52 6.10 21.82
C ARG A 61 -8.26 6.08 22.69
N PHE A 62 -7.29 6.91 22.37
CA PHE A 62 -5.99 6.95 23.06
C PHE A 62 -5.83 8.23 23.91
N TYR A 63 -6.25 9.35 23.38
CA TYR A 63 -5.96 10.66 23.99
C TYR A 63 -6.51 10.85 25.41
N PRO A 64 -7.70 10.37 25.78
CA PRO A 64 -8.24 10.50 27.14
C PRO A 64 -7.37 9.85 28.22
N GLU A 65 -6.53 8.89 27.84
CA GLU A 65 -5.71 8.09 28.77
C GLU A 65 -4.20 8.38 28.63
N LYS A 66 -3.83 9.51 28.06
CA LYS A 66 -2.47 9.86 27.65
C LYS A 66 -1.40 9.53 28.72
N GLU A 67 -1.57 10.01 29.95
CA GLU A 67 -0.59 9.83 31.03
C GLU A 67 -0.38 8.35 31.38
N ARG A 68 -1.46 7.60 31.45
CA ARG A 68 -1.42 6.16 31.70
C ARG A 68 -0.72 5.42 30.57
N LEU A 69 -1.10 5.72 29.34
CA LEU A 69 -0.55 5.07 28.15
C LEU A 69 0.95 5.36 27.98
N LEU A 70 1.41 6.59 28.21
CA LEU A 70 2.83 6.91 28.18
C LEU A 70 3.62 6.10 29.21
N SER A 71 3.07 5.94 30.44
CA SER A 71 3.69 5.11 31.46
C SER A 71 3.74 3.64 31.06
N GLU A 72 2.63 3.06 30.56
CA GLU A 72 2.57 1.67 30.11
C GLU A 72 3.46 1.41 28.89
N TRP A 73 3.49 2.33 27.94
CA TRP A 73 4.24 2.17 26.69
C TRP A 73 5.74 2.45 26.82
N SER A 74 6.18 3.04 27.92
CA SER A 74 7.61 3.27 28.20
C SER A 74 8.46 2.00 28.21
N ARG A 75 7.84 0.84 28.34
CA ARG A 75 8.48 -0.49 28.28
C ARG A 75 8.84 -0.97 26.87
N TYR A 76 8.29 -0.32 25.83
CA TYR A 76 8.57 -0.70 24.44
C TYR A 76 9.81 0.02 23.90
N ASN A 77 10.59 -0.72 23.13
CA ASN A 77 11.76 -0.19 22.44
C ASN A 77 11.34 0.63 21.20
N LEU A 78 10.21 0.28 20.61
CA LEU A 78 9.67 0.91 19.40
C LEU A 78 8.14 0.80 19.41
N VAL A 79 7.46 1.82 18.90
CA VAL A 79 6.05 1.76 18.51
C VAL A 79 5.94 1.86 16.98
N VAL A 80 5.15 1.01 16.36
CA VAL A 80 4.81 1.10 14.93
C VAL A 80 3.32 1.43 14.86
N ALA A 81 2.99 2.65 14.45
CA ALA A 81 1.62 3.12 14.24
C ALA A 81 1.29 3.06 12.74
N ASN A 82 0.25 2.31 12.40
CA ASN A 82 -0.15 2.02 11.03
C ASN A 82 -1.34 2.87 10.62
N THR A 83 -1.24 3.57 9.51
CA THR A 83 -2.26 4.45 8.93
C THR A 83 -2.41 5.82 9.61
N ILE A 84 -2.98 6.77 8.87
CA ILE A 84 -3.28 8.12 9.39
C ILE A 84 -4.34 8.07 10.50
N VAL A 85 -5.21 7.05 10.50
CA VAL A 85 -6.31 6.91 11.47
C VAL A 85 -5.80 6.73 12.90
N THR A 86 -4.55 6.26 13.07
CA THR A 86 -3.91 6.12 14.40
C THR A 86 -3.36 7.43 14.97
N TYR A 87 -3.75 8.58 14.42
CA TYR A 87 -3.25 9.92 14.80
C TYR A 87 -3.37 10.24 16.29
N GLU A 88 -4.40 9.71 17.01
CA GLU A 88 -4.50 9.91 18.46
C GLU A 88 -3.32 9.26 19.21
N ALA A 89 -2.86 8.09 18.77
CA ALA A 89 -1.67 7.47 19.35
C ALA A 89 -0.41 8.31 19.07
N ILE A 90 -0.33 8.93 17.88
CA ILE A 90 0.73 9.89 17.56
C ILE A 90 0.69 11.12 18.48
N HIS A 91 -0.48 11.67 18.78
CA HIS A 91 -0.62 12.76 19.76
C HIS A 91 -0.18 12.35 21.17
N VAL A 92 -0.46 11.11 21.59
CA VAL A 92 0.00 10.59 22.89
C VAL A 92 1.52 10.52 22.92
N LEU A 93 2.14 9.96 21.88
CA LEU A 93 3.57 9.65 21.79
C LEU A 93 4.42 10.87 21.44
N ASN A 94 3.83 11.95 20.92
CA ASN A 94 4.55 13.11 20.42
C ASN A 94 5.38 13.78 21.51
N GLY A 95 6.69 13.91 21.28
CA GLY A 95 7.63 14.49 22.25
C GLY A 95 8.02 13.54 23.40
N SER A 96 7.59 12.27 23.38
CA SER A 96 8.04 11.27 24.36
C SER A 96 9.44 10.75 24.04
N ASN A 97 9.99 9.91 24.94
CA ASN A 97 11.26 9.22 24.70
C ASN A 97 11.12 7.90 23.91
N ILE A 98 9.90 7.55 23.49
CA ILE A 98 9.61 6.31 22.78
C ILE A 98 9.73 6.57 21.28
N PRO A 99 10.60 5.87 20.53
CA PRO A 99 10.65 6.02 19.07
C PRO A 99 9.40 5.45 18.44
N VAL A 100 8.94 6.11 17.39
CA VAL A 100 7.73 5.74 16.66
C VAL A 100 8.02 5.71 15.18
N ILE A 101 7.65 4.63 14.52
CA ILE A 101 7.46 4.57 13.08
C ILE A 101 5.98 4.83 12.82
N TRP A 102 5.67 5.91 12.10
CA TRP A 102 4.31 6.18 11.63
C TRP A 102 4.23 5.86 10.14
N TRP A 103 3.57 4.74 9.79
CA TRP A 103 3.52 4.21 8.44
C TRP A 103 2.21 4.53 7.76
N LEU A 104 2.25 5.34 6.70
CA LEU A 104 1.10 5.95 6.05
C LEU A 104 0.81 5.29 4.71
N HIS A 105 -0.45 4.87 4.52
CA HIS A 105 -0.93 4.08 3.39
C HIS A 105 -2.06 4.74 2.61
N GLU A 106 -2.51 5.93 3.01
CA GLU A 106 -3.74 6.51 2.54
C GLU A 106 -3.60 7.33 1.27
N GLY A 107 -4.71 7.46 0.56
CA GLY A 107 -4.87 8.41 -0.53
C GLY A 107 -5.14 9.84 -0.05
N ARG A 108 -5.05 10.80 -0.98
CA ARG A 108 -5.17 12.24 -0.75
C ARG A 108 -6.39 12.61 0.11
N GLN A 109 -7.58 12.02 -0.17
CA GLN A 109 -8.81 12.36 0.53
C GLN A 109 -8.74 12.14 2.05
N TYR A 110 -7.99 11.15 2.51
CA TYR A 110 -7.79 10.91 3.94
C TYR A 110 -6.91 11.99 4.56
N PHE A 111 -5.83 12.39 3.89
CA PHE A 111 -4.97 13.47 4.37
C PHE A 111 -5.71 14.80 4.45
N GLU A 112 -6.54 15.12 3.47
CA GLU A 112 -7.40 16.31 3.46
C GLU A 112 -8.47 16.25 4.57
N TYR A 113 -9.09 15.08 4.77
CA TYR A 113 -10.07 14.88 5.85
C TYR A 113 -9.47 15.06 7.25
N PHE A 114 -8.29 14.49 7.47
CA PHE A 114 -7.62 14.52 8.77
C PHE A 114 -6.74 15.76 9.01
N VAL A 115 -6.60 16.66 8.04
CA VAL A 115 -5.67 17.80 8.11
C VAL A 115 -5.83 18.67 9.36
N SER A 116 -7.04 18.80 9.90
CA SER A 116 -7.34 19.62 11.07
C SER A 116 -7.11 18.91 12.41
N VAL A 117 -6.97 17.60 12.42
CA VAL A 117 -6.89 16.78 13.66
C VAL A 117 -5.56 16.04 13.82
N ILE A 118 -4.81 15.82 12.75
CA ILE A 118 -3.47 15.24 12.88
C ILE A 118 -2.46 16.30 13.30
N PRO A 119 -1.37 15.94 14.02
CA PRO A 119 -0.30 16.87 14.29
C PRO A 119 0.30 17.35 12.96
N HIS A 120 0.48 18.65 12.81
CA HIS A 120 1.18 19.16 11.64
C HIS A 120 2.60 18.57 11.61
N PHE A 121 3.03 18.07 10.47
CA PHE A 121 4.31 17.33 10.36
C PHE A 121 5.52 18.15 10.84
N SER A 122 5.49 19.49 10.71
CA SER A 122 6.51 20.38 11.24
C SER A 122 6.54 20.48 12.78
N SER A 123 5.46 20.06 13.46
CA SER A 123 5.35 20.04 14.93
C SER A 123 5.49 18.63 15.53
N ILE A 124 5.75 17.63 14.71
CA ILE A 124 6.02 16.27 15.14
C ILE A 124 7.41 16.24 15.81
N GLY A 125 7.47 15.64 17.01
CA GLY A 125 8.71 15.48 17.75
C GLY A 125 9.69 14.56 17.04
N SER A 126 10.99 14.75 17.31
CA SER A 126 12.08 14.00 16.71
C SER A 126 12.04 12.48 16.98
N ASN A 127 11.16 12.04 17.89
CA ASN A 127 10.95 10.62 18.19
C ASN A 127 9.96 9.95 17.21
N ILE A 128 9.25 10.70 16.37
CA ILE A 128 8.30 10.16 15.40
C ILE A 128 8.90 10.23 14.00
N HIS A 129 9.03 9.06 13.38
CA HIS A 129 9.61 8.88 12.05
C HIS A 129 8.52 8.45 11.10
N THR A 130 8.09 9.37 10.22
CA THR A 130 7.01 9.14 9.28
C THR A 130 7.52 8.51 8.00
N TYR A 131 6.83 7.47 7.56
CA TYR A 131 7.12 6.75 6.32
C TYR A 131 5.88 6.69 5.43
N ALA A 132 6.07 6.95 4.16
CA ALA A 132 5.07 6.74 3.12
C ALA A 132 5.25 5.37 2.46
N VAL A 133 4.16 4.68 2.16
CA VAL A 133 4.20 3.34 1.54
C VAL A 133 4.62 3.39 0.07
N SER A 134 4.47 4.54 -0.60
CA SER A 134 4.76 4.72 -2.02
C SER A 134 5.16 6.16 -2.34
N PRO A 135 5.77 6.40 -3.52
CA PRO A 135 6.05 7.75 -4.01
C PRO A 135 4.80 8.61 -4.13
N TYR A 136 3.65 8.00 -4.48
CA TYR A 136 2.35 8.69 -4.50
C TYR A 136 2.00 9.26 -3.12
N VAL A 137 2.01 8.43 -2.06
CA VAL A 137 1.71 8.88 -0.69
C VAL A 137 2.70 9.94 -0.24
N LYS A 138 4.00 9.76 -0.54
CA LYS A 138 5.04 10.75 -0.27
C LYS A 138 4.74 12.10 -0.95
N SER A 139 4.32 12.07 -2.22
CA SER A 139 3.98 13.29 -2.97
C SER A 139 2.75 14.01 -2.38
N VAL A 140 1.74 13.26 -1.95
CA VAL A 140 0.54 13.79 -1.30
C VAL A 140 0.89 14.49 0.02
N ILE A 141 1.73 13.86 0.85
CA ILE A 141 2.18 14.47 2.12
C ILE A 141 2.96 15.76 1.85
N LYS A 142 3.85 15.73 0.86
CA LYS A 142 4.62 16.91 0.48
C LYS A 142 3.74 18.06 0.00
N ASP A 143 2.71 17.75 -0.78
CA ASP A 143 1.80 18.75 -1.33
C ASP A 143 0.90 19.38 -0.26
N ILE A 144 0.34 18.57 0.66
CA ILE A 144 -0.60 19.06 1.69
C ILE A 144 0.12 19.68 2.89
N TYR A 145 1.26 19.14 3.31
CA TYR A 145 1.93 19.51 4.56
C TYR A 145 3.32 20.14 4.35
N GLU A 146 3.76 20.33 3.12
CA GLU A 146 5.08 20.89 2.77
C GLU A 146 6.25 20.12 3.44
N CYS A 147 6.06 18.83 3.73
CA CYS A 147 7.00 17.98 4.44
C CYS A 147 7.48 16.83 3.55
N ASP A 148 8.79 16.60 3.55
CA ASP A 148 9.37 15.41 2.90
C ASP A 148 9.49 14.28 3.92
N VAL A 149 8.98 13.08 3.58
CA VAL A 149 9.01 11.89 4.42
C VAL A 149 9.80 10.78 3.73
N ALA A 150 10.34 9.85 4.51
CA ALA A 150 10.99 8.67 3.95
C ALA A 150 9.97 7.69 3.37
N MET A 151 10.43 6.73 2.57
CA MET A 151 9.59 5.63 2.09
C MET A 151 9.93 4.35 2.84
N LEU A 152 8.90 3.54 3.06
CA LEU A 152 8.99 2.18 3.55
C LEU A 152 8.00 1.33 2.77
N HIS A 153 8.51 0.51 1.86
CA HIS A 153 7.71 -0.42 1.08
C HIS A 153 7.25 -1.60 1.92
N PHE A 154 6.31 -2.37 1.38
CA PHE A 154 5.93 -3.68 1.90
C PHE A 154 6.26 -4.76 0.87
N ALA A 155 6.55 -5.94 1.34
CA ALA A 155 6.75 -7.09 0.48
C ALA A 155 5.40 -7.72 0.12
N VAL A 156 5.31 -8.23 -1.11
CA VAL A 156 4.23 -9.09 -1.57
C VAL A 156 4.87 -10.43 -1.95
N ASP A 157 4.30 -11.53 -1.46
CA ASP A 157 4.83 -12.86 -1.77
C ASP A 157 3.72 -13.92 -1.81
N GLY A 158 4.10 -15.21 -1.92
CA GLY A 158 3.19 -16.34 -1.90
C GLY A 158 2.80 -16.82 -3.29
N TYR A 159 3.64 -16.56 -4.29
CA TYR A 159 3.52 -17.16 -5.60
C TYR A 159 4.58 -18.26 -5.76
N GLU A 160 4.10 -19.51 -5.99
CA GLU A 160 4.94 -20.70 -6.15
C GLU A 160 5.01 -21.19 -7.62
N GLY A 161 4.32 -20.49 -8.53
CA GLY A 161 4.27 -20.85 -9.96
C GLY A 161 5.52 -20.39 -10.73
N GLU A 162 5.59 -20.81 -12.00
CA GLU A 162 6.67 -20.49 -12.93
C GLU A 162 6.26 -19.29 -13.82
N PRO A 163 6.79 -18.07 -13.60
CA PRO A 163 6.42 -16.90 -14.40
C PRO A 163 6.64 -17.09 -15.90
N ASP A 164 7.64 -17.88 -16.30
CA ASP A 164 7.94 -18.15 -17.70
C ASP A 164 6.82 -18.89 -18.44
N GLU A 165 5.97 -19.64 -17.77
CA GLU A 165 4.80 -20.26 -18.38
C GLU A 165 3.72 -19.25 -18.74
N HIS A 166 3.60 -18.19 -17.97
CA HIS A 166 2.68 -17.09 -18.24
C HIS A 166 2.96 -16.44 -19.61
N TYR A 167 4.22 -16.20 -19.94
CA TYR A 167 4.63 -15.54 -21.19
C TYR A 167 4.45 -16.39 -22.45
N LYS A 168 4.46 -17.72 -22.34
CA LYS A 168 4.40 -18.65 -23.46
C LYS A 168 3.00 -18.89 -23.99
N ARG A 169 1.98 -18.34 -23.35
CA ARG A 169 0.58 -18.55 -23.73
C ARG A 169 0.27 -17.86 -25.05
N LYS A 170 -0.17 -18.65 -26.01
CA LYS A 170 -0.73 -18.15 -27.27
C LYS A 170 -2.23 -18.35 -27.22
N ARG A 171 -2.97 -17.25 -27.27
CA ARG A 171 -4.43 -17.24 -27.25
C ARG A 171 -4.95 -16.35 -28.36
N ASP A 172 -6.12 -16.71 -28.89
CA ASP A 172 -6.83 -15.86 -29.85
C ASP A 172 -7.58 -14.72 -29.16
N THR A 173 -7.76 -14.81 -27.84
CA THR A 173 -8.51 -13.85 -27.01
C THR A 173 -7.66 -13.41 -25.82
N VAL A 174 -7.60 -12.09 -25.59
CA VAL A 174 -6.90 -11.46 -24.47
C VAL A 174 -7.79 -11.51 -23.22
N LYS A 175 -7.28 -12.04 -22.14
CA LYS A 175 -7.99 -12.12 -20.86
C LYS A 175 -7.59 -10.98 -19.94
N PHE A 176 -8.54 -10.11 -19.65
CA PHE A 176 -8.39 -9.03 -18.69
C PHE A 176 -9.01 -9.42 -17.34
N LEU A 177 -8.32 -9.10 -16.26
CA LEU A 177 -8.80 -9.25 -14.90
C LEU A 177 -8.88 -7.88 -14.22
N THR A 178 -9.91 -7.68 -13.41
CA THR A 178 -10.00 -6.55 -12.47
C THR A 178 -10.35 -7.10 -11.10
N ALA A 179 -9.52 -6.80 -10.10
CA ALA A 179 -9.66 -7.33 -8.76
C ALA A 179 -9.71 -6.20 -7.72
N GLY A 180 -10.73 -6.22 -6.85
CA GLY A 180 -10.88 -5.26 -5.76
C GLY A 180 -12.33 -5.00 -5.40
N THR A 181 -12.57 -4.42 -4.22
CA THR A 181 -13.92 -4.02 -3.76
C THR A 181 -14.57 -3.10 -4.78
N PHE A 182 -15.83 -3.36 -5.12
CA PHE A 182 -16.58 -2.55 -6.08
C PHE A 182 -16.90 -1.18 -5.47
N SER A 183 -16.23 -0.13 -5.93
CA SER A 183 -16.40 1.22 -5.41
C SER A 183 -15.99 2.28 -6.41
N LYS A 184 -16.53 3.49 -6.26
CA LYS A 184 -16.15 4.66 -7.10
C LYS A 184 -14.64 4.94 -7.08
N ILE A 185 -13.97 4.70 -5.95
CA ILE A 185 -12.52 4.89 -5.82
C ILE A 185 -11.77 3.90 -6.72
N LYS A 186 -12.24 2.66 -6.84
CA LYS A 186 -11.61 1.59 -7.64
C LYS A 186 -11.94 1.68 -9.13
N GLY A 187 -12.97 2.44 -9.53
CA GLY A 187 -13.21 2.82 -10.93
C GLY A 187 -13.74 1.72 -11.84
N GLN A 188 -14.34 0.65 -11.30
CA GLN A 188 -14.93 -0.41 -12.14
C GLN A 188 -16.08 0.12 -13.01
N ASP A 189 -16.77 1.18 -12.61
CA ASP A 189 -17.74 1.91 -13.41
C ASP A 189 -17.11 2.60 -14.65
N VAL A 190 -15.90 3.13 -14.49
CA VAL A 190 -15.12 3.70 -15.62
C VAL A 190 -14.75 2.60 -16.60
N LEU A 191 -14.32 1.44 -16.08
CA LEU A 191 -13.98 0.29 -16.92
C LEU A 191 -15.23 -0.25 -17.64
N ALA A 192 -16.37 -0.37 -16.95
CA ALA A 192 -17.63 -0.80 -17.56
C ALA A 192 -18.05 0.15 -18.70
N ALA A 193 -17.89 1.46 -18.52
CA ALA A 193 -18.15 2.44 -19.58
C ALA A 193 -17.13 2.31 -20.72
N ALA A 194 -15.87 2.06 -20.46
CA ALA A 194 -14.82 1.86 -21.47
C ALA A 194 -15.08 0.59 -22.30
N ILE A 195 -15.48 -0.52 -21.69
CA ILE A 195 -15.82 -1.77 -22.39
C ILE A 195 -16.99 -1.55 -23.36
N ARG A 196 -18.02 -0.78 -22.98
CA ARG A 196 -19.14 -0.42 -23.87
C ARG A 196 -18.73 0.43 -25.08
N MET A 197 -17.56 1.09 -25.02
CA MET A 197 -17.01 1.90 -26.12
C MET A 197 -16.13 1.10 -27.06
N LEU A 198 -15.76 -0.14 -26.74
CA LEU A 198 -14.92 -0.95 -27.60
C LEU A 198 -15.63 -1.32 -28.90
N PRO A 199 -14.98 -1.19 -30.07
CA PRO A 199 -15.51 -1.71 -31.32
C PRO A 199 -15.69 -3.23 -31.26
N ASP A 200 -16.67 -3.76 -32.00
CA ASP A 200 -17.00 -5.19 -32.04
C ASP A 200 -15.81 -6.08 -32.36
N GLU A 201 -14.87 -5.61 -33.19
CA GLU A 201 -13.66 -6.35 -33.57
C GLU A 201 -12.70 -6.56 -32.40
N TYR A 202 -12.63 -5.62 -31.43
CA TYR A 202 -11.86 -5.73 -30.21
C TYR A 202 -12.60 -6.53 -29.15
N MET A 203 -13.92 -6.34 -29.01
CA MET A 203 -14.73 -7.12 -28.11
C MET A 203 -14.64 -8.64 -28.40
N LYS A 204 -14.56 -9.04 -29.66
CA LYS A 204 -14.35 -10.45 -30.06
C LYS A 204 -12.99 -11.02 -29.70
N LYS A 205 -12.00 -10.16 -29.40
CA LYS A 205 -10.64 -10.54 -29.04
C LYS A 205 -10.36 -10.38 -27.54
N ALA A 206 -11.35 -10.01 -26.74
CA ALA A 206 -11.18 -9.74 -25.32
C ALA A 206 -12.18 -10.54 -24.48
N GLU A 207 -11.73 -10.92 -23.29
CA GLU A 207 -12.54 -11.47 -22.21
C GLU A 207 -12.26 -10.68 -20.94
N PHE A 208 -13.28 -10.29 -20.20
CA PHE A 208 -13.14 -9.46 -19.01
C PHE A 208 -13.70 -10.19 -17.79
N SER A 209 -12.90 -10.33 -16.75
CA SER A 209 -13.28 -10.93 -15.48
C SER A 209 -13.17 -9.91 -14.35
N PHE A 210 -14.18 -9.86 -13.48
CA PHE A 210 -14.24 -9.00 -12.32
C PHE A 210 -14.37 -9.83 -11.06
N CYS A 211 -13.51 -9.59 -10.07
CA CYS A 211 -13.62 -10.19 -8.75
C CYS A 211 -13.42 -9.16 -7.64
N GLY A 212 -14.07 -9.36 -6.49
CA GLY A 212 -13.89 -8.45 -5.37
C GLY A 212 -14.83 -8.73 -4.21
N ASN A 213 -14.60 -8.01 -3.11
CA ASN A 213 -15.42 -8.11 -1.93
C ASN A 213 -16.81 -7.47 -2.19
N GLU A 214 -17.86 -8.19 -1.85
CA GLU A 214 -19.26 -7.80 -2.02
C GLU A 214 -19.93 -7.32 -0.72
N ALA A 215 -19.24 -7.40 0.42
CA ALA A 215 -19.83 -7.03 1.71
C ALA A 215 -20.00 -5.50 1.90
N ALA A 216 -19.26 -4.68 1.14
CA ALA A 216 -19.30 -3.22 1.25
C ALA A 216 -19.11 -2.60 -0.15
N VAL A 217 -20.07 -2.84 -1.04
CA VAL A 217 -20.03 -2.35 -2.43
C VAL A 217 -20.74 -1.00 -2.56
N ASP A 218 -20.27 -0.22 -3.51
CA ASP A 218 -21.04 0.87 -4.09
C ASP A 218 -22.07 0.25 -5.07
N GLU A 219 -23.34 0.33 -4.73
CA GLU A 219 -24.43 -0.29 -5.49
C GLU A 219 -24.46 0.12 -6.97
N GLU A 220 -24.15 1.38 -7.27
CA GLU A 220 -24.12 1.88 -8.65
C GLU A 220 -23.00 1.23 -9.45
N VAL A 221 -21.79 1.11 -8.85
CA VAL A 221 -20.63 0.48 -9.46
C VAL A 221 -20.88 -1.01 -9.67
N TYR A 222 -21.37 -1.71 -8.65
CA TYR A 222 -21.67 -3.14 -8.72
C TYR A 222 -22.73 -3.44 -9.78
N THR A 223 -23.82 -2.68 -9.78
CA THR A 223 -24.91 -2.83 -10.78
C THR A 223 -24.37 -2.60 -12.20
N SER A 224 -23.51 -1.60 -12.42
CA SER A 224 -22.94 -1.32 -13.75
C SER A 224 -22.16 -2.50 -14.33
N VAL A 225 -21.45 -3.25 -13.49
CA VAL A 225 -20.71 -4.45 -13.90
C VAL A 225 -21.63 -5.64 -14.11
N CYS A 226 -22.64 -5.83 -13.25
CA CYS A 226 -23.66 -6.88 -13.44
C CYS A 226 -24.48 -6.68 -14.71
N GLU A 227 -24.77 -5.44 -15.09
CA GLU A 227 -25.42 -5.12 -16.37
C GLU A 227 -24.53 -5.45 -17.55
N LEU A 228 -23.21 -5.14 -17.44
CA LEU A 228 -22.24 -5.44 -18.47
C LEU A 228 -22.17 -6.97 -18.73
N GLU A 229 -22.15 -7.79 -17.68
CA GLU A 229 -22.17 -9.25 -17.79
C GLU A 229 -23.43 -9.77 -18.51
N LYS A 230 -24.59 -9.12 -18.32
CA LYS A 230 -25.83 -9.50 -19.03
C LYS A 230 -25.80 -9.12 -20.51
N ASP A 231 -25.12 -8.01 -20.84
CA ASP A 231 -25.07 -7.47 -22.20
C ASP A 231 -24.02 -8.19 -23.06
N TYR A 232 -22.97 -8.76 -22.45
CA TYR A 232 -21.79 -9.31 -23.15
C TYR A 232 -21.40 -10.70 -22.63
N ASN A 233 -21.39 -11.70 -23.50
CA ASN A 233 -21.04 -13.09 -23.16
C ASN A 233 -19.58 -13.33 -22.77
N ASN A 234 -18.70 -12.37 -23.02
CA ASN A 234 -17.28 -12.38 -22.71
C ASN A 234 -16.92 -11.48 -21.51
N VAL A 235 -17.90 -11.12 -20.70
CA VAL A 235 -17.72 -10.45 -19.42
C VAL A 235 -18.24 -11.36 -18.31
N HIS A 236 -17.44 -11.53 -17.25
CA HIS A 236 -17.71 -12.49 -16.19
C HIS A 236 -17.55 -11.87 -14.81
N MET A 237 -18.54 -12.03 -13.95
CA MET A 237 -18.48 -11.70 -12.54
C MET A 237 -18.05 -12.95 -11.76
N LEU A 238 -16.83 -12.94 -11.23
CA LEU A 238 -16.26 -14.05 -10.45
C LEU A 238 -16.58 -13.97 -8.95
N HIS A 239 -17.30 -12.93 -8.54
CA HIS A 239 -17.66 -12.66 -7.15
C HIS A 239 -16.45 -12.52 -6.21
N GLN A 240 -16.67 -12.77 -4.91
CA GLN A 240 -15.60 -12.73 -3.92
C GLN A 240 -14.73 -14.00 -3.99
N LEU A 241 -13.44 -13.81 -4.20
CA LEU A 241 -12.44 -14.89 -4.24
C LEU A 241 -11.54 -14.83 -3.00
N THR A 242 -10.98 -15.97 -2.63
CA THR A 242 -9.83 -16.02 -1.71
C THR A 242 -8.58 -15.47 -2.41
N ARG A 243 -7.55 -15.10 -1.65
CA ARG A 243 -6.29 -14.63 -2.24
C ARG A 243 -5.68 -15.67 -3.19
N GLN A 244 -5.71 -16.96 -2.81
CA GLN A 244 -5.20 -18.04 -3.65
C GLN A 244 -5.95 -18.13 -4.98
N GLN A 245 -7.29 -18.08 -4.95
CA GLN A 245 -8.11 -18.08 -6.16
C GLN A 245 -7.87 -16.83 -7.02
N THR A 246 -7.61 -15.68 -6.39
CA THR A 246 -7.27 -14.44 -7.13
C THR A 246 -5.93 -14.61 -7.85
N ILE A 247 -4.92 -15.20 -7.22
CA ILE A 247 -3.62 -15.52 -7.86
C ILE A 247 -3.83 -16.50 -9.03
N GLU A 248 -4.63 -17.55 -8.86
CA GLU A 248 -4.97 -18.48 -9.94
C GLU A 248 -5.66 -17.77 -11.13
N CYS A 249 -6.54 -16.80 -10.85
CA CYS A 249 -7.12 -15.96 -11.90
C CYS A 249 -6.08 -15.05 -12.56
N MET A 250 -5.10 -14.52 -11.80
CA MET A 250 -3.99 -13.74 -12.34
C MET A 250 -3.09 -14.58 -13.24
N GLU A 251 -2.84 -15.83 -12.85
CA GLU A 251 -2.10 -16.78 -13.71
C GLU A 251 -2.81 -17.04 -15.03
N ASP A 252 -4.14 -17.07 -15.06
CA ASP A 252 -4.91 -17.28 -16.29
C ASP A 252 -5.16 -15.98 -17.08
N ALA A 253 -5.07 -14.81 -16.46
CA ALA A 253 -5.24 -13.52 -17.13
C ALA A 253 -3.96 -13.08 -17.85
N ASP A 254 -4.10 -12.34 -18.95
CA ASP A 254 -2.98 -11.75 -19.68
C ASP A 254 -2.64 -10.35 -19.16
N CYS A 255 -3.65 -9.60 -18.72
CA CYS A 255 -3.48 -8.25 -18.20
C CYS A 255 -4.46 -7.96 -17.05
N LEU A 256 -3.92 -7.41 -15.96
CA LEU A 256 -4.74 -6.83 -14.89
C LEU A 256 -5.02 -5.36 -15.20
N ILE A 257 -6.32 -4.97 -15.13
CA ILE A 257 -6.72 -3.56 -15.24
C ILE A 257 -6.98 -3.01 -13.84
N VAL A 258 -6.30 -1.90 -13.50
CA VAL A 258 -6.49 -1.14 -12.25
C VAL A 258 -7.01 0.25 -12.60
N PRO A 259 -8.34 0.42 -12.80
CA PRO A 259 -8.94 1.64 -13.31
C PRO A 259 -9.19 2.69 -12.21
N SER A 260 -8.46 2.60 -11.10
CA SER A 260 -8.72 3.36 -9.87
C SER A 260 -8.60 4.87 -10.08
N ARG A 261 -9.49 5.62 -9.42
CA ARG A 261 -9.42 7.08 -9.29
C ARG A 261 -8.43 7.53 -8.22
N ILE A 262 -8.24 6.68 -7.21
CA ILE A 262 -7.26 6.89 -6.12
C ILE A 262 -6.80 5.53 -5.64
N GLU A 263 -5.49 5.30 -5.68
CA GLU A 263 -4.91 4.04 -5.23
C GLU A 263 -3.47 4.27 -4.74
N PRO A 264 -3.24 4.30 -3.42
CA PRO A 264 -1.90 4.57 -2.85
C PRO A 264 -0.81 3.59 -3.29
N LEU A 265 -1.11 2.30 -3.28
CA LEU A 265 -0.27 1.23 -3.84
C LEU A 265 -1.08 -0.07 -3.93
N PRO A 266 -1.58 -0.46 -5.12
CA PRO A 266 -2.43 -1.63 -5.29
C PRO A 266 -1.63 -2.94 -5.15
N THR A 267 -1.92 -3.72 -4.12
CA THR A 267 -1.30 -5.05 -3.95
C THR A 267 -1.58 -5.97 -5.13
N VAL A 268 -2.77 -5.92 -5.69
CA VAL A 268 -3.17 -6.73 -6.86
C VAL A 268 -2.31 -6.45 -8.11
N ALA A 269 -1.87 -5.20 -8.32
CA ALA A 269 -0.96 -4.89 -9.42
C ALA A 269 0.43 -5.47 -9.18
N ILE A 270 0.91 -5.41 -7.93
CA ILE A 270 2.18 -6.04 -7.54
C ILE A 270 2.08 -7.56 -7.67
N GLU A 271 0.94 -8.16 -7.27
CA GLU A 271 0.67 -9.59 -7.43
C GLU A 271 0.63 -10.01 -8.91
N MET A 272 0.04 -9.20 -9.79
CA MET A 272 0.07 -9.46 -11.23
C MET A 272 1.50 -9.40 -11.80
N MET A 273 2.29 -8.40 -11.42
CA MET A 273 3.71 -8.34 -11.79
C MET A 273 4.51 -9.53 -11.22
N MET A 274 4.16 -9.99 -10.01
CA MET A 274 4.74 -11.18 -9.39
C MET A 274 4.48 -12.45 -10.21
N THR A 275 3.30 -12.61 -10.79
CA THR A 275 2.99 -13.76 -11.66
C THR A 275 3.58 -13.62 -13.07
N GLY A 276 4.07 -12.46 -13.45
CA GLY A 276 4.59 -12.17 -14.78
C GLY A 276 3.55 -11.64 -15.77
N GLY A 277 2.34 -11.34 -15.32
CA GLY A 277 1.31 -10.75 -16.17
C GLY A 277 1.47 -9.24 -16.37
N ALA A 278 0.85 -8.71 -17.40
CA ALA A 278 0.86 -7.28 -17.68
C ALA A 278 -0.08 -6.52 -16.73
N VAL A 279 0.25 -5.26 -16.45
CA VAL A 279 -0.62 -4.35 -15.67
C VAL A 279 -0.97 -3.14 -16.53
N LEU A 280 -2.25 -2.83 -16.64
CA LEU A 280 -2.77 -1.55 -17.14
C LEU A 280 -3.35 -0.78 -15.97
N CYS A 281 -2.72 0.32 -15.57
CA CYS A 281 -3.19 1.12 -14.45
C CYS A 281 -3.35 2.59 -14.80
N THR A 282 -4.13 3.31 -13.99
CA THR A 282 -4.26 4.76 -14.14
C THR A 282 -3.02 5.48 -13.63
N ASP A 283 -2.74 6.65 -14.19
CA ASP A 283 -1.62 7.54 -13.86
C ASP A 283 -1.64 8.08 -12.41
N VAL A 284 -2.76 7.92 -11.70
CA VAL A 284 -2.93 8.31 -10.28
C VAL A 284 -2.72 7.15 -9.30
N CYS A 285 -2.45 5.95 -9.79
CA CYS A 285 -2.11 4.81 -8.94
C CYS A 285 -0.66 4.91 -8.44
N GLY A 286 -0.41 4.51 -7.19
CA GLY A 286 0.95 4.47 -6.65
C GLY A 286 1.88 3.53 -7.40
N ILE A 287 1.35 2.47 -8.04
CA ILE A 287 2.13 1.57 -8.90
C ILE A 287 2.61 2.26 -10.19
N ALA A 288 1.90 3.29 -10.67
CA ALA A 288 2.29 4.03 -11.88
C ALA A 288 3.69 4.67 -11.78
N TYR A 289 4.17 4.95 -10.57
CA TYR A 289 5.54 5.44 -10.35
C TYR A 289 6.64 4.40 -10.67
N TYR A 290 6.26 3.14 -10.84
CA TYR A 290 7.14 2.01 -11.16
C TYR A 290 6.87 1.47 -12.57
N VAL A 291 5.89 2.04 -13.28
CA VAL A 291 5.52 1.62 -14.63
C VAL A 291 6.11 2.59 -15.66
N GLU A 292 6.91 2.04 -16.55
CA GLU A 292 7.34 2.69 -17.79
C GLU A 292 6.43 2.19 -18.92
N ASP A 293 5.59 3.12 -19.46
CA ASP A 293 4.49 2.80 -20.35
C ASP A 293 4.94 2.10 -21.65
N GLY A 294 4.47 0.87 -21.84
CA GLY A 294 4.83 0.01 -22.97
C GLY A 294 6.12 -0.79 -22.79
N GLU A 295 6.81 -0.66 -21.62
CA GLU A 295 8.03 -1.41 -21.30
C GLU A 295 7.79 -2.49 -20.24
N ASN A 296 7.21 -2.12 -19.06
CA ASN A 296 6.94 -3.03 -17.96
C ASN A 296 5.48 -3.02 -17.50
N GLY A 297 4.60 -2.38 -18.27
CA GLY A 297 3.17 -2.22 -18.04
C GLY A 297 2.60 -1.14 -18.93
N TYR A 298 1.33 -0.80 -18.70
CA TYR A 298 0.61 0.21 -19.47
C TYR A 298 0.00 1.26 -18.56
N LEU A 299 0.01 2.52 -19.00
CA LEU A 299 -0.61 3.64 -18.32
C LEU A 299 -1.81 4.17 -19.09
N THR A 300 -2.82 4.62 -18.33
CA THR A 300 -3.99 5.31 -18.86
C THR A 300 -4.37 6.48 -17.96
N ASN A 301 -5.20 7.41 -18.46
CA ASN A 301 -5.70 8.51 -17.64
C ASN A 301 -6.81 8.04 -16.70
N SER A 302 -6.77 8.55 -15.47
CA SER A 302 -7.83 8.30 -14.49
C SER A 302 -9.15 8.95 -14.91
N ASP A 303 -10.27 8.34 -14.51
CA ASP A 303 -11.64 8.83 -14.70
C ASP A 303 -12.00 9.20 -16.17
N ASN A 304 -11.41 8.47 -17.12
CA ASN A 304 -11.60 8.72 -18.54
C ASN A 304 -11.88 7.40 -19.30
N PRO A 305 -13.18 7.03 -19.47
CA PRO A 305 -13.55 5.78 -20.16
C PRO A 305 -13.02 5.69 -21.60
N GLN A 306 -12.99 6.80 -22.32
CA GLN A 306 -12.49 6.85 -23.70
C GLN A 306 -11.00 6.47 -23.77
N ARG A 307 -10.16 7.07 -22.90
CA ARG A 307 -8.73 6.76 -22.82
C ARG A 307 -8.47 5.35 -22.35
N LEU A 308 -9.28 4.85 -21.41
CA LEU A 308 -9.18 3.48 -20.95
C LEU A 308 -9.53 2.49 -22.08
N ALA A 309 -10.57 2.76 -22.89
CA ALA A 309 -10.90 1.97 -24.07
C ALA A 309 -9.74 1.95 -25.09
N GLU A 310 -9.15 3.11 -25.40
CA GLU A 310 -7.98 3.23 -26.26
C GLU A 310 -6.79 2.41 -25.72
N SER A 311 -6.55 2.45 -24.41
CA SER A 311 -5.49 1.68 -23.78
C SER A 311 -5.76 0.16 -23.81
N ILE A 312 -7.01 -0.28 -23.65
CA ILE A 312 -7.40 -1.70 -23.81
C ILE A 312 -7.15 -2.16 -25.24
N MET A 313 -7.55 -1.38 -26.26
CA MET A 313 -7.27 -1.69 -27.66
C MET A 313 -5.76 -1.82 -27.92
N ARG A 314 -4.95 -0.88 -27.39
CA ARG A 314 -3.48 -0.94 -27.48
C ARG A 314 -2.93 -2.23 -26.86
N VAL A 315 -3.38 -2.64 -25.67
CA VAL A 315 -2.96 -3.90 -25.04
C VAL A 315 -3.26 -5.09 -25.96
N ILE A 316 -4.45 -5.13 -26.58
CA ILE A 316 -4.84 -6.19 -27.52
C ILE A 316 -3.94 -6.20 -28.77
N GLU A 317 -3.56 -5.06 -29.29
CA GLU A 317 -2.71 -4.92 -30.47
C GLU A 317 -1.25 -5.28 -30.19
N ASP A 318 -0.78 -5.04 -28.97
CA ASP A 318 0.63 -5.20 -28.54
C ASP A 318 0.97 -6.65 -28.13
N TYR A 319 0.18 -7.61 -28.59
CA TYR A 319 0.34 -9.04 -28.28
C TYR A 319 1.76 -9.59 -28.47
N GLY A 320 2.49 -9.09 -29.49
CA GLY A 320 3.87 -9.51 -29.76
C GLY A 320 4.88 -9.09 -28.69
N ASN A 321 4.51 -8.11 -27.84
CA ASN A 321 5.39 -7.52 -26.83
C ASN A 321 5.08 -7.98 -25.38
N TRP A 322 4.03 -8.76 -25.18
CA TRP A 322 3.60 -9.16 -23.82
C TRP A 322 4.64 -9.95 -23.04
N GLU A 323 5.40 -10.83 -23.72
CA GLU A 323 6.50 -11.54 -23.08
C GLU A 323 7.54 -10.57 -22.50
N HIS A 324 7.89 -9.53 -23.26
CA HIS A 324 8.81 -8.50 -22.78
C HIS A 324 8.21 -7.74 -21.60
N ILE A 325 6.99 -7.22 -21.72
CA ILE A 325 6.30 -6.43 -20.71
C ILE A 325 6.15 -7.23 -19.41
N GLY A 326 5.73 -8.48 -19.49
CA GLY A 326 5.58 -9.34 -18.31
C GLY A 326 6.91 -9.61 -17.62
N LYS A 327 7.99 -9.89 -18.37
CA LYS A 327 9.33 -10.06 -17.82
C LYS A 327 9.85 -8.80 -17.13
N MET A 328 9.67 -7.64 -17.75
CA MET A 328 10.07 -6.36 -17.17
C MET A 328 9.20 -6.00 -15.95
N GLY A 329 7.89 -6.28 -15.99
CA GLY A 329 7.00 -6.17 -14.83
C GLY A 329 7.46 -7.06 -13.67
N ARG A 330 7.80 -8.32 -13.95
CA ARG A 330 8.37 -9.24 -12.97
C ARG A 330 9.70 -8.75 -12.40
N GLN A 331 10.56 -8.15 -13.22
CA GLN A 331 11.80 -7.55 -12.74
C GLN A 331 11.50 -6.38 -11.78
N THR A 332 10.56 -5.51 -12.11
CA THR A 332 10.09 -4.42 -11.23
C THR A 332 9.61 -4.96 -9.89
N TYR A 333 8.81 -6.05 -9.90
CA TYR A 333 8.41 -6.72 -8.66
C TYR A 333 9.62 -7.21 -7.86
N MET A 334 10.58 -7.90 -8.48
CA MET A 334 11.76 -8.45 -7.80
C MET A 334 12.63 -7.35 -7.17
N GLU A 335 12.76 -6.20 -7.83
CA GLU A 335 13.60 -5.09 -7.37
C GLU A 335 12.96 -4.26 -6.25
N HIS A 336 11.62 -4.17 -6.19
CA HIS A 336 10.93 -3.22 -5.34
C HIS A 336 9.96 -3.84 -4.33
N PHE A 337 9.44 -5.06 -4.57
CA PHE A 337 8.32 -5.60 -3.82
C PHE A 337 8.51 -7.04 -3.36
N SER A 338 9.57 -7.73 -3.79
CA SER A 338 9.90 -9.07 -3.30
C SER A 338 10.36 -9.01 -1.83
N ARG A 339 10.28 -10.13 -1.12
CA ARG A 339 10.83 -10.23 0.25
C ARG A 339 12.30 -9.91 0.28
N GLU A 340 13.06 -10.42 -0.67
CA GLU A 340 14.50 -10.23 -0.78
C GLU A 340 14.88 -8.77 -0.91
N ALA A 341 14.05 -7.97 -1.59
CA ALA A 341 14.26 -6.55 -1.76
C ALA A 341 13.83 -5.72 -0.54
N VAL A 342 12.69 -6.08 0.08
CA VAL A 342 12.02 -5.20 1.06
C VAL A 342 12.35 -5.55 2.51
N GLU A 343 12.41 -6.85 2.87
CA GLU A 343 12.61 -7.25 4.26
C GLU A 343 13.91 -6.74 4.88
N PRO A 344 15.07 -6.72 4.17
CA PRO A 344 16.30 -6.15 4.72
C PRO A 344 16.15 -4.68 5.13
N ASP A 345 15.43 -3.88 4.34
CA ASP A 345 15.20 -2.46 4.64
C ASP A 345 14.29 -2.29 5.87
N ILE A 346 13.22 -3.10 5.98
CA ILE A 346 12.36 -3.10 7.17
C ILE A 346 13.17 -3.46 8.41
N VAL A 347 13.97 -4.53 8.35
CA VAL A 347 14.82 -4.98 9.47
C VAL A 347 15.79 -3.86 9.87
N GLN A 348 16.49 -3.26 8.92
CA GLN A 348 17.43 -2.18 9.16
C GLN A 348 16.78 -0.96 9.82
N ILE A 349 15.57 -0.57 9.35
CA ILE A 349 14.83 0.57 9.89
C ILE A 349 14.35 0.28 11.31
N VAL A 350 13.77 -0.89 11.54
CA VAL A 350 13.31 -1.30 12.87
C VAL A 350 14.46 -1.37 13.87
N GLU A 351 15.56 -2.02 13.52
CA GLU A 351 16.74 -2.11 14.40
C GLU A 351 17.37 -0.76 14.70
N LYS A 352 17.44 0.14 13.71
CA LYS A 352 17.94 1.51 13.90
C LYS A 352 17.19 2.24 15.00
N TYR A 353 15.87 2.07 15.11
CA TYR A 353 15.07 2.77 16.11
C TYR A 353 14.94 2.01 17.43
N MET A 354 15.10 0.69 17.43
CA MET A 354 15.15 -0.12 18.66
C MET A 354 16.46 0.04 19.43
N ASP A 355 17.58 0.37 18.77
CA ASP A 355 18.91 0.48 19.39
C ASP A 355 19.04 1.76 20.23
N SER A 356 18.85 1.61 21.54
CA SER A 356 18.98 2.72 22.50
C SER A 356 20.38 3.31 22.57
N SER A 357 21.44 2.60 22.17
CA SER A 357 22.81 3.10 22.19
C SER A 357 23.06 4.16 21.11
N LYS A 358 22.34 4.06 19.98
CA LYS A 358 22.39 5.05 18.90
C LYS A 358 21.57 6.31 19.20
N ARG A 359 20.60 6.25 20.13
CA ARG A 359 19.82 7.42 20.59
C ARG A 359 20.69 8.51 21.19
N ILE A 360 21.69 8.13 21.99
CA ILE A 360 22.60 9.07 22.68
C ILE A 360 23.51 9.83 21.70
N ILE A 361 23.88 9.22 20.60
CA ILE A 361 24.75 9.82 19.57
C ILE A 361 23.99 10.87 18.76
N PHE A 362 22.71 10.65 18.47
CA PHE A 362 21.88 11.59 17.70
C PHE A 362 21.56 12.85 18.51
N ILE A 363 21.17 12.71 19.76
CA ILE A 363 20.94 13.84 20.68
C ILE A 363 22.23 14.67 20.86
N LYS A 364 23.40 14.02 20.99
CA LYS A 364 24.66 14.70 21.06
C LYS A 364 25.10 15.43 19.78
N ARG A 365 24.64 14.95 18.62
CA ARG A 365 24.91 15.57 17.31
C ARG A 365 24.02 16.78 17.06
N GLU A 366 22.75 16.73 17.42
CA GLU A 366 21.82 17.88 17.35
C GLU A 366 22.22 18.97 18.34
N ILE A 367 22.57 18.63 19.57
CA ILE A 367 23.06 19.60 20.58
C ILE A 367 24.39 20.26 20.12
N ARG A 368 25.27 19.54 19.43
CA ARG A 368 26.49 20.14 18.86
C ARG A 368 26.19 21.08 17.68
N ASN A 369 25.18 20.80 16.88
CA ASN A 369 24.80 21.66 15.75
C ASN A 369 24.04 22.91 16.24
N PHE A 370 23.24 22.83 17.29
CA PHE A 370 22.63 24.02 17.92
C PHE A 370 23.68 24.91 18.66
N GLY A 371 24.75 24.33 19.22
CA GLY A 371 25.80 25.07 19.93
C GLY A 371 26.72 25.86 19.01
N LEU A 372 26.73 25.62 17.70
CA LEU A 372 27.59 26.34 16.73
C LEU A 372 26.96 27.62 16.17
N PHE A 373 25.68 27.90 16.44
CA PHE A 373 25.00 29.13 15.98
C PHE A 373 24.88 30.23 17.04
N TYR A 374 25.32 30.02 18.27
CA TYR A 374 25.34 31.07 19.31
C TYR A 374 26.78 31.50 19.64
N ARG A 375 27.39 32.34 18.78
CA ARG A 375 28.51 33.21 19.19
C ARG A 375 27.89 34.61 19.45
N PRO A 376 27.97 35.13 20.69
CA PRO A 376 27.56 36.50 20.93
C PRO A 376 28.54 37.44 20.25
N ALA A 377 28.01 38.35 19.44
CA ALA A 377 28.78 39.39 18.82
C ALA A 377 29.34 40.32 19.93
N CYS A 378 30.66 40.19 20.19
CA CYS A 378 31.38 41.10 21.08
C CYS A 378 31.46 42.47 20.39
N ARG A 379 30.68 43.45 20.83
CA ARG A 379 30.85 44.84 20.48
C ARG A 379 32.17 45.30 21.03
N ARG A 380 33.10 45.60 20.16
CA ARG A 380 34.23 46.53 20.51
C ARG A 380 33.81 47.94 20.15
N SER A 381 33.63 48.72 21.18
CA SER A 381 33.65 50.19 21.14
C SER A 381 35.09 50.66 20.82
N ARG A 382 35.22 51.41 19.72
CA ARG A 382 36.01 52.67 19.66
C ARG A 382 35.59 53.41 18.39
#